data_9be4c69069793c4988547dc0814ea0e5
#
_entry.id   9be4c69069793c4988547dc0814ea0e5
#
_cell.length_a   1.000
_cell.length_b   1.000
_cell.length_c   1.000
_cell.angle_alpha   90.00
_cell.angle_beta   90.00
_cell.angle_gamma   90.00
#
_symmetry.space_group_name_H-M   'P 1'
#
loop_
_entity.id
_entity.type
_entity.pdbx_description
1 polymer ?
#
loop_
_entity_poly.entity_id
_entity_poly.type
_entity_poly.pdbx_seq_one_letter_code
_entity_poly.pdbx_strand_id
1 'polypeptide(L)'
;KALSDVLPILERMGVKVINAYPYTIRPETGLDKWIIDFVIEIDPQVNLNRANVKERFQEAFGQIYMGRVANDRFNSLILAANLTWQQTILMRAIGSYLLQVQVPFSQAYMQSSLVRNADISHTLVRLFEARFDPNEEQSEDLVERLQEDISLALEQVSNLDEDRIVKHFLAVIMAMLRTNYFQTDSNGGRHEYLSCKLDPSQIPGVPLPLPKYEIFVYSTWVEGVHLRGGKVARGGLRWSDRQEDYRTEVLGLAKAQMVKNAVIVPLGAKGGFVCKQLPVTQDREILMAEVIRSYSTFIQALLDITDNIVNQQVVAPKQVRRFDDDDPYLVVAADKGTATFSDLANSISEKNAFWLGDAFASGGANGYDHKKMGITARGAWESVKRLFAEQGRDCQ
;
A
#
# COMPACT_ATOMS: atom_id res chain seq x y z
N LYS A 1 -19.57 -19.28 9.20
CA LYS A 1 -18.34 -19.28 10.02
C LYS A 1 -18.64 -19.87 11.40
N ALA A 2 -17.69 -20.55 12.02
CA ALA A 2 -17.80 -21.05 13.38
C ALA A 2 -17.74 -19.87 14.39
N LEU A 3 -18.20 -20.11 15.63
CA LEU A 3 -18.10 -19.12 16.71
C LEU A 3 -16.64 -18.72 16.96
N SER A 4 -15.71 -19.68 16.87
CA SER A 4 -14.26 -19.46 16.96
C SER A 4 -13.70 -18.51 15.91
N ASP A 5 -14.40 -18.31 14.79
CA ASP A 5 -13.98 -17.36 13.76
C ASP A 5 -14.54 -15.96 14.02
N VAL A 6 -15.63 -15.84 14.77
CA VAL A 6 -16.35 -14.59 15.05
C VAL A 6 -15.79 -13.89 16.28
N LEU A 7 -15.51 -14.63 17.35
CA LEU A 7 -14.99 -14.06 18.60
C LEU A 7 -13.73 -13.22 18.41
N PRO A 8 -12.69 -13.67 17.67
CA PRO A 8 -11.51 -12.85 17.44
C PRO A 8 -11.80 -11.56 16.66
N ILE A 9 -12.88 -11.50 15.86
CA ILE A 9 -13.27 -10.27 15.17
C ILE A 9 -13.74 -9.24 16.21
N LEU A 10 -14.67 -9.64 17.07
CA LEU A 10 -15.21 -8.77 18.12
C LEU A 10 -14.11 -8.27 19.07
N GLU A 11 -13.24 -9.17 19.55
CA GLU A 11 -12.14 -8.83 20.45
C GLU A 11 -11.15 -7.84 19.80
N ARG A 12 -10.81 -8.04 18.52
CA ARG A 12 -9.93 -7.13 17.78
C ARG A 12 -10.59 -5.82 17.39
N MET A 13 -11.91 -5.74 17.45
CA MET A 13 -12.66 -4.49 17.34
C MET A 13 -12.77 -3.72 18.68
N GLY A 14 -12.15 -4.24 19.74
CA GLY A 14 -12.06 -3.53 21.03
C GLY A 14 -13.20 -3.84 22.01
N VAL A 15 -13.97 -4.92 21.78
CA VAL A 15 -14.96 -5.38 22.75
C VAL A 15 -14.49 -6.70 23.40
N LYS A 16 -14.84 -6.89 24.67
CA LYS A 16 -14.62 -8.12 25.40
C LYS A 16 -15.91 -8.92 25.43
N VAL A 17 -15.89 -10.12 24.87
CA VAL A 17 -17.06 -11.00 24.89
C VAL A 17 -17.13 -11.72 26.25
N ILE A 18 -18.20 -11.47 26.99
CA ILE A 18 -18.45 -12.09 28.31
C ILE A 18 -19.22 -13.39 28.16
N ASN A 19 -20.23 -13.39 27.28
CA ASN A 19 -21.07 -14.57 27.04
C ASN A 19 -21.62 -14.55 25.61
N ALA A 20 -22.03 -15.74 25.12
CA ALA A 20 -22.64 -15.91 23.82
C ALA A 20 -23.76 -16.94 23.91
N TYR A 21 -24.94 -16.60 23.43
CA TYR A 21 -26.13 -17.44 23.41
C TYR A 21 -26.53 -17.77 21.97
N PRO A 22 -26.21 -18.96 21.44
CA PRO A 22 -26.57 -19.36 20.10
C PRO A 22 -28.00 -19.90 20.03
N TYR A 23 -28.79 -19.42 19.11
CA TYR A 23 -30.14 -19.90 18.77
C TYR A 23 -30.12 -20.49 17.36
N THR A 24 -30.58 -21.74 17.20
CA THR A 24 -30.66 -22.41 15.91
C THR A 24 -32.01 -22.16 15.27
N ILE A 25 -32.01 -21.68 14.04
CA ILE A 25 -33.17 -21.56 13.18
C ILE A 25 -33.08 -22.66 12.13
N ARG A 26 -34.12 -23.52 12.08
CA ARG A 26 -34.25 -24.58 11.10
C ARG A 26 -35.33 -24.20 10.08
N PRO A 27 -34.97 -23.67 8.92
CA PRO A 27 -35.93 -23.37 7.88
C PRO A 27 -36.46 -24.68 7.29
N GLU A 28 -37.68 -24.65 6.74
CA GLU A 28 -38.27 -25.81 6.07
C GLU A 28 -37.43 -26.28 4.86
N THR A 29 -36.72 -25.38 4.25
CA THR A 29 -35.78 -25.63 3.13
C THR A 29 -34.48 -24.93 3.35
N GLY A 30 -33.33 -25.59 3.09
CA GLY A 30 -31.97 -25.01 3.17
C GLY A 30 -31.19 -25.47 4.41
N LEU A 31 -30.08 -24.77 4.67
CA LEU A 31 -29.19 -25.08 5.80
C LEU A 31 -29.65 -24.39 7.08
N ASP A 32 -29.36 -25.03 8.22
CA ASP A 32 -29.56 -24.43 9.54
C ASP A 32 -28.86 -23.06 9.62
N LYS A 33 -29.53 -22.10 10.23
CA LYS A 33 -29.00 -20.77 10.50
C LYS A 33 -28.90 -20.55 11.99
N TRP A 34 -27.95 -19.72 12.41
CA TRP A 34 -27.78 -19.37 13.83
C TRP A 34 -27.92 -17.87 14.01
N ILE A 35 -28.68 -17.48 15.03
CA ILE A 35 -28.61 -16.16 15.63
C ILE A 35 -27.79 -16.33 16.90
N ILE A 36 -26.78 -15.47 17.07
CA ILE A 36 -25.95 -15.49 18.28
C ILE A 36 -26.10 -14.15 18.98
N ASP A 37 -26.57 -14.19 20.22
CA ASP A 37 -26.63 -13.03 21.08
C ASP A 37 -25.35 -12.97 21.93
N PHE A 38 -24.62 -11.85 21.84
CA PHE A 38 -23.37 -11.64 22.55
C PHE A 38 -23.56 -10.64 23.68
N VAL A 39 -23.19 -11.03 24.88
CA VAL A 39 -22.98 -10.09 26.00
C VAL A 39 -21.56 -9.58 25.93
N ILE A 40 -21.40 -8.30 25.70
CA ILE A 40 -20.10 -7.65 25.51
C ILE A 40 -19.85 -6.60 26.57
N GLU A 41 -18.58 -6.42 26.93
CA GLU A 41 -18.07 -5.34 27.75
C GLU A 41 -17.20 -4.44 26.87
N ILE A 42 -17.37 -3.14 27.01
CA ILE A 42 -16.62 -2.11 26.27
C ILE A 42 -15.82 -1.30 27.28
N ASP A 43 -14.60 -0.91 26.92
CA ASP A 43 -13.77 -0.06 27.76
C ASP A 43 -14.55 1.20 28.16
N PRO A 44 -14.65 1.53 29.47
CA PRO A 44 -15.38 2.71 29.96
C PRO A 44 -14.87 4.03 29.38
N GLN A 45 -13.64 4.08 28.86
CA GLN A 45 -13.08 5.28 28.22
C GLN A 45 -13.65 5.51 26.82
N VAL A 46 -14.27 4.50 26.19
CA VAL A 46 -14.90 4.63 24.87
C VAL A 46 -16.18 5.45 24.99
N ASN A 47 -16.22 6.58 24.29
CA ASN A 47 -17.41 7.44 24.26
C ASN A 47 -18.43 6.92 23.24
N LEU A 48 -19.37 6.10 23.70
CA LEU A 48 -20.45 5.54 22.88
C LEU A 48 -21.48 6.57 22.41
N ASN A 49 -21.46 7.79 22.96
CA ASN A 49 -22.36 8.87 22.53
C ASN A 49 -21.85 9.65 21.32
N ARG A 50 -20.67 9.32 20.80
CA ARG A 50 -20.18 9.89 19.53
C ARG A 50 -21.14 9.50 18.39
N ALA A 51 -21.29 10.39 17.41
CA ALA A 51 -22.18 10.16 16.28
C ALA A 51 -21.77 8.90 15.50
N ASN A 52 -22.76 8.12 15.10
CA ASN A 52 -22.62 6.95 14.21
C ASN A 52 -21.70 5.82 14.73
N VAL A 53 -21.42 5.72 16.02
CA VAL A 53 -20.55 4.66 16.58
C VAL A 53 -21.11 3.27 16.29
N LYS A 54 -22.42 3.09 16.48
CA LYS A 54 -23.10 1.80 16.24
C LYS A 54 -23.05 1.40 14.77
N GLU A 55 -23.37 2.31 13.88
CA GLU A 55 -23.39 2.11 12.44
C GLU A 55 -21.99 1.75 11.92
N ARG A 56 -20.98 2.51 12.36
CA ARG A 56 -19.56 2.25 12.02
C ARG A 56 -19.10 0.88 12.49
N PHE A 57 -19.46 0.52 13.72
CA PHE A 57 -19.12 -0.80 14.27
C PHE A 57 -19.75 -1.94 13.47
N GLN A 58 -21.06 -1.83 13.18
CA GLN A 58 -21.78 -2.85 12.41
C GLN A 58 -21.26 -2.99 11.00
N GLU A 59 -21.01 -1.87 10.31
CA GLU A 59 -20.45 -1.87 8.96
C GLU A 59 -19.05 -2.51 8.95
N ALA A 60 -18.17 -2.07 9.87
CA ALA A 60 -16.83 -2.62 9.99
C ALA A 60 -16.83 -4.12 10.28
N PHE A 61 -17.69 -4.57 11.22
CA PHE A 61 -17.86 -5.99 11.50
C PHE A 61 -18.21 -6.77 10.23
N GLY A 62 -19.15 -6.27 9.43
CA GLY A 62 -19.54 -6.88 8.16
C GLY A 62 -18.37 -6.99 7.19
N GLN A 63 -17.58 -5.94 7.00
CA GLN A 63 -16.43 -5.92 6.11
C GLN A 63 -15.33 -6.90 6.55
N ILE A 64 -15.04 -6.95 7.86
CA ILE A 64 -14.05 -7.88 8.44
C ILE A 64 -14.56 -9.33 8.32
N TYR A 65 -15.83 -9.56 8.63
CA TYR A 65 -16.46 -10.88 8.54
C TYR A 65 -16.41 -11.43 7.10
N MET A 66 -16.58 -10.57 6.10
CA MET A 66 -16.45 -10.95 4.68
C MET A 66 -15.00 -11.09 4.20
N GLY A 67 -14.02 -10.74 5.02
CA GLY A 67 -12.59 -10.82 4.68
C GLY A 67 -12.11 -9.69 3.77
N ARG A 68 -12.89 -8.62 3.59
CA ARG A 68 -12.49 -7.43 2.83
C ARG A 68 -11.55 -6.53 3.61
N VAL A 69 -11.60 -6.59 4.93
CA VAL A 69 -10.71 -5.88 5.86
C VAL A 69 -9.97 -6.90 6.70
N ALA A 70 -8.67 -6.67 6.94
CA ALA A 70 -7.85 -7.52 7.79
C ALA A 70 -8.37 -7.53 9.23
N ASN A 71 -8.33 -8.71 9.86
CA ASN A 71 -8.73 -8.87 11.24
C ASN A 71 -7.53 -8.73 12.18
N ASP A 72 -7.25 -7.51 12.62
CA ASP A 72 -6.19 -7.17 13.56
C ASP A 72 -6.61 -6.04 14.52
N ARG A 73 -5.74 -5.67 15.46
CA ARG A 73 -6.06 -4.68 16.50
C ARG A 73 -6.17 -3.23 16.00
N PHE A 74 -5.82 -2.90 14.76
CA PHE A 74 -6.20 -1.59 14.19
C PHE A 74 -7.72 -1.41 14.20
N ASN A 75 -8.49 -2.50 14.11
CA ASN A 75 -9.95 -2.44 14.16
C ASN A 75 -10.49 -1.89 15.50
N SER A 76 -9.70 -1.92 16.60
CA SER A 76 -10.09 -1.28 17.86
C SER A 76 -10.22 0.23 17.75
N LEU A 77 -9.57 0.87 16.76
CA LEU A 77 -9.69 2.30 16.51
C LEU A 77 -11.11 2.71 16.06
N ILE A 78 -11.92 1.76 15.59
CA ILE A 78 -13.32 2.02 15.23
C ILE A 78 -14.10 2.49 16.44
N LEU A 79 -13.93 1.83 17.59
CA LEU A 79 -14.56 2.25 18.84
C LEU A 79 -13.75 3.33 19.57
N ALA A 80 -12.44 3.13 19.72
CA ALA A 80 -11.61 4.01 20.53
C ALA A 80 -11.50 5.42 19.91
N ALA A 81 -11.23 5.51 18.62
CA ALA A 81 -11.01 6.77 17.89
C ALA A 81 -12.22 7.18 17.02
N ASN A 82 -13.34 6.44 17.08
CA ASN A 82 -14.52 6.65 16.23
C ASN A 82 -14.18 6.71 14.73
N LEU A 83 -13.30 5.81 14.26
CA LEU A 83 -12.90 5.72 12.85
C LEU A 83 -13.89 4.85 12.06
N THR A 84 -13.95 5.08 10.75
CA THR A 84 -14.58 4.16 9.80
C THR A 84 -13.62 2.99 9.51
N TRP A 85 -14.13 1.92 8.94
CA TRP A 85 -13.29 0.79 8.51
C TRP A 85 -12.28 1.22 7.42
N GLN A 86 -12.64 2.16 6.53
CA GLN A 86 -11.73 2.72 5.52
C GLN A 86 -10.57 3.48 6.18
N GLN A 87 -10.89 4.30 7.18
CA GLN A 87 -9.88 5.05 7.95
C GLN A 87 -8.94 4.10 8.71
N THR A 88 -9.44 2.95 9.20
CA THR A 88 -8.56 1.93 9.79
C THR A 88 -7.65 1.24 8.77
N ILE A 89 -8.07 1.11 7.50
CA ILE A 89 -7.19 0.64 6.42
C ILE A 89 -6.01 1.59 6.20
N LEU A 90 -6.25 2.91 6.20
CA LEU A 90 -5.18 3.91 6.11
C LEU A 90 -4.16 3.73 7.25
N MET A 91 -4.62 3.68 8.49
CA MET A 91 -3.73 3.52 9.65
C MET A 91 -2.95 2.21 9.61
N ARG A 92 -3.59 1.14 9.16
CA ARG A 92 -2.96 -0.17 8.95
C ARG A 92 -1.91 -0.14 7.85
N ALA A 93 -2.19 0.51 6.74
CA ALA A 93 -1.25 0.67 5.62
C ALA A 93 -0.01 1.45 6.05
N ILE A 94 -0.16 2.54 6.81
CA ILE A 94 0.95 3.27 7.39
C ILE A 94 1.76 2.36 8.34
N GLY A 95 1.10 1.61 9.22
CA GLY A 95 1.77 0.66 10.12
C GLY A 95 2.54 -0.43 9.36
N SER A 96 1.97 -0.99 8.29
CA SER A 96 2.66 -1.94 7.40
C SER A 96 3.89 -1.31 6.74
N TYR A 97 3.76 -0.08 6.24
CA TYR A 97 4.88 0.64 5.65
C TYR A 97 6.01 0.87 6.67
N LEU A 98 5.67 1.29 7.88
CA LEU A 98 6.64 1.51 8.96
C LEU A 98 7.41 0.22 9.32
N LEU A 99 6.76 -0.94 9.29
CA LEU A 99 7.44 -2.24 9.45
C LEU A 99 8.42 -2.49 8.30
N GLN A 100 8.04 -2.21 7.06
CA GLN A 100 8.90 -2.40 5.89
C GLN A 100 10.11 -1.45 5.86
N VAL A 101 10.01 -0.27 6.47
CA VAL A 101 11.16 0.63 6.67
C VAL A 101 11.92 0.35 7.99
N GLN A 102 11.55 -0.74 8.66
CA GLN A 102 12.27 -1.29 9.83
C GLN A 102 12.28 -0.36 11.05
N VAL A 103 11.18 0.36 11.31
CA VAL A 103 11.05 1.06 12.60
C VAL A 103 11.15 0.05 13.75
N PRO A 104 11.80 0.40 14.89
CA PRO A 104 12.12 -0.54 15.95
C PRO A 104 10.91 -0.88 16.85
N PHE A 105 9.71 -0.98 16.28
CA PHE A 105 8.45 -1.27 17.00
C PHE A 105 7.70 -2.41 16.33
N SER A 106 7.15 -3.32 17.15
CA SER A 106 6.27 -4.36 16.62
C SER A 106 4.91 -3.78 16.20
N GLN A 107 4.25 -4.46 15.25
CA GLN A 107 2.91 -4.08 14.84
C GLN A 107 1.93 -4.02 16.02
N ALA A 108 1.97 -5.01 16.91
CA ALA A 108 1.09 -5.08 18.08
C ALA A 108 1.31 -3.87 19.02
N TYR A 109 2.56 -3.43 19.17
CA TYR A 109 2.87 -2.26 20.01
C TYR A 109 2.39 -0.96 19.34
N MET A 110 2.59 -0.79 18.04
CA MET A 110 2.05 0.35 17.30
C MET A 110 0.52 0.42 17.40
N GLN A 111 -0.18 -0.69 17.20
CA GLN A 111 -1.63 -0.78 17.35
C GLN A 111 -2.09 -0.36 18.76
N SER A 112 -1.44 -0.89 19.80
CA SER A 112 -1.78 -0.58 21.17
C SER A 112 -1.51 0.88 21.54
N SER A 113 -0.43 1.47 21.01
CA SER A 113 -0.08 2.88 21.21
C SER A 113 -1.12 3.81 20.59
N LEU A 114 -1.57 3.51 19.36
CA LEU A 114 -2.61 4.28 18.70
C LEU A 114 -3.97 4.20 19.41
N VAL A 115 -4.32 3.03 19.95
CA VAL A 115 -5.57 2.86 20.71
C VAL A 115 -5.52 3.63 22.02
N ARG A 116 -4.38 3.61 22.76
CA ARG A 116 -4.21 4.41 23.98
C ARG A 116 -4.24 5.91 23.72
N ASN A 117 -3.79 6.34 22.54
CA ASN A 117 -3.78 7.72 22.10
C ASN A 117 -4.87 7.96 21.03
N ALA A 118 -6.10 7.55 21.34
CA ALA A 118 -7.20 7.48 20.38
C ALA A 118 -7.58 8.85 19.80
N ASP A 119 -7.56 9.92 20.59
CA ASP A 119 -7.86 11.27 20.10
C ASP A 119 -6.77 11.78 19.15
N ILE A 120 -5.50 11.46 19.42
CA ILE A 120 -4.40 11.78 18.50
C ILE A 120 -4.57 10.96 17.21
N SER A 121 -4.93 9.68 17.32
CA SER A 121 -5.19 8.82 16.15
C SER A 121 -6.33 9.35 15.29
N HIS A 122 -7.39 9.88 15.90
CA HIS A 122 -8.46 10.56 15.20
C HIS A 122 -7.96 11.82 14.46
N THR A 123 -7.14 12.65 15.14
CA THR A 123 -6.59 13.88 14.57
C THR A 123 -5.61 13.58 13.41
N LEU A 124 -4.81 12.51 13.51
CA LEU A 124 -3.97 12.05 12.39
C LEU A 124 -4.78 11.73 11.13
N VAL A 125 -5.91 11.04 11.28
CA VAL A 125 -6.81 10.74 10.16
C VAL A 125 -7.43 12.02 9.60
N ARG A 126 -7.89 12.94 10.47
CA ARG A 126 -8.40 14.23 10.02
C ARG A 126 -7.35 15.06 9.26
N LEU A 127 -6.10 15.04 9.72
CA LEU A 127 -4.99 15.68 9.02
C LEU A 127 -4.78 15.10 7.62
N PHE A 128 -4.84 13.76 7.50
CA PHE A 128 -4.77 13.09 6.20
C PHE A 128 -5.93 13.51 5.29
N GLU A 129 -7.16 13.53 5.79
CA GLU A 129 -8.35 13.94 5.03
C GLU A 129 -8.27 15.41 4.61
N ALA A 130 -7.89 16.32 5.51
CA ALA A 130 -7.70 17.74 5.20
C ALA A 130 -6.66 17.96 4.07
N ARG A 131 -5.62 17.12 4.01
CA ARG A 131 -4.64 17.19 2.93
C ARG A 131 -5.14 16.61 1.61
N PHE A 132 -5.80 15.48 1.62
CA PHE A 132 -5.99 14.65 0.41
C PHE A 132 -7.43 14.57 -0.10
N ASP A 133 -8.46 14.97 0.67
CA ASP A 133 -9.83 14.92 0.17
C ASP A 133 -10.03 15.95 -0.96
N PRO A 134 -10.28 15.49 -2.21
CA PRO A 134 -10.45 16.39 -3.36
C PRO A 134 -11.77 17.18 -3.32
N ASN A 135 -12.73 16.77 -2.47
CA ASN A 135 -14.02 17.43 -2.35
C ASN A 135 -14.01 18.56 -1.30
N GLU A 136 -13.01 18.59 -0.44
CA GLU A 136 -12.82 19.63 0.57
C GLU A 136 -11.99 20.79 0.00
N GLU A 137 -12.25 22.02 0.44
CA GLU A 137 -11.37 23.14 0.13
C GLU A 137 -10.00 22.93 0.80
N GLN A 138 -8.94 23.06 0.02
CA GLN A 138 -7.58 22.95 0.58
C GLN A 138 -7.31 24.15 1.49
N SER A 139 -7.12 23.90 2.77
CA SER A 139 -6.81 24.91 3.78
C SER A 139 -5.49 24.60 4.46
N GLU A 140 -4.46 25.41 4.15
CA GLU A 140 -3.17 25.31 4.82
C GLU A 140 -3.31 25.60 6.31
N ASP A 141 -4.12 26.60 6.71
CA ASP A 141 -4.41 26.93 8.10
C ASP A 141 -5.04 25.76 8.89
N LEU A 142 -5.87 24.94 8.24
CA LEU A 142 -6.44 23.75 8.88
C LEU A 142 -5.37 22.67 9.08
N VAL A 143 -4.53 22.46 8.08
CA VAL A 143 -3.42 21.48 8.14
C VAL A 143 -2.44 21.89 9.26
N GLU A 144 -2.05 23.15 9.34
CA GLU A 144 -1.15 23.67 10.38
C GLU A 144 -1.76 23.50 11.76
N ARG A 145 -3.02 23.92 11.96
CA ARG A 145 -3.73 23.73 13.24
C ARG A 145 -3.79 22.28 13.68
N LEU A 146 -4.10 21.33 12.76
CA LEU A 146 -4.15 19.91 13.11
C LEU A 146 -2.77 19.36 13.48
N GLN A 147 -1.69 19.87 12.88
CA GLN A 147 -0.32 19.52 13.27
C GLN A 147 0.04 20.09 14.66
N GLU A 148 -0.37 21.32 14.95
CA GLU A 148 -0.20 21.93 16.27
C GLU A 148 -0.97 21.15 17.34
N ASP A 149 -2.25 20.80 17.08
CA ASP A 149 -3.07 19.99 17.98
C ASP A 149 -2.41 18.65 18.29
N ILE A 150 -1.86 17.96 17.29
CA ILE A 150 -1.12 16.72 17.48
C ILE A 150 0.14 16.96 18.34
N SER A 151 0.88 18.03 18.05
CA SER A 151 2.11 18.34 18.78
C SER A 151 1.83 18.65 20.26
N LEU A 152 0.81 19.44 20.54
CA LEU A 152 0.37 19.75 21.91
C LEU A 152 -0.13 18.50 22.64
N ALA A 153 -0.90 17.64 21.96
CA ALA A 153 -1.36 16.39 22.55
C ALA A 153 -0.20 15.43 22.86
N LEU A 154 0.85 15.41 22.04
CA LEU A 154 2.05 14.60 22.27
C LEU A 154 2.83 15.04 23.51
N GLU A 155 2.79 16.31 23.93
CA GLU A 155 3.41 16.77 25.17
C GLU A 155 2.80 16.10 26.42
N GLN A 156 1.56 15.60 26.32
CA GLN A 156 0.88 14.87 27.38
C GLN A 156 1.16 13.37 27.37
N VAL A 157 1.82 12.85 26.34
CA VAL A 157 2.18 11.44 26.23
C VAL A 157 3.43 11.17 27.04
N SER A 158 3.28 10.49 28.16
CA SER A 158 4.40 10.20 29.07
C SER A 158 5.35 9.10 28.57
N ASN A 159 4.91 8.26 27.65
CA ASN A 159 5.70 7.15 27.12
C ASN A 159 6.44 7.57 25.85
N LEU A 160 7.78 7.59 25.91
CA LEU A 160 8.64 8.02 24.81
C LEU A 160 8.47 7.17 23.54
N ASP A 161 8.21 5.87 23.67
CA ASP A 161 8.02 5.01 22.50
C ASP A 161 6.67 5.25 21.83
N GLU A 162 5.62 5.56 22.61
CA GLU A 162 4.32 5.97 22.07
C GLU A 162 4.42 7.31 21.33
N ASP A 163 5.10 8.29 21.91
CA ASP A 163 5.42 9.57 21.25
C ASP A 163 6.14 9.34 19.91
N ARG A 164 7.17 8.50 19.89
CA ARG A 164 7.91 8.15 18.66
C ARG A 164 7.02 7.45 17.62
N ILE A 165 6.17 6.52 18.05
CA ILE A 165 5.25 5.83 17.15
C ILE A 165 4.30 6.82 16.48
N VAL A 166 3.65 7.69 17.25
CA VAL A 166 2.74 8.71 16.71
C VAL A 166 3.48 9.66 15.75
N LYS A 167 4.68 10.11 16.10
CA LYS A 167 5.53 10.93 15.23
C LYS A 167 5.88 10.23 13.93
N HIS A 168 6.09 8.92 13.92
CA HIS A 168 6.31 8.17 12.68
C HIS A 168 5.05 8.14 11.81
N PHE A 169 3.87 7.93 12.38
CA PHE A 169 2.61 8.02 11.65
C PHE A 169 2.40 9.42 11.05
N LEU A 170 2.63 10.45 11.83
CA LEU A 170 2.57 11.84 11.37
C LEU A 170 3.55 12.08 10.21
N ALA A 171 4.81 11.65 10.36
CA ALA A 171 5.83 11.83 9.33
C ALA A 171 5.44 11.13 8.01
N VAL A 172 4.88 9.93 8.05
CA VAL A 172 4.40 9.25 6.84
C VAL A 172 3.24 10.02 6.20
N ILE A 173 2.27 10.51 6.97
CA ILE A 173 1.16 11.33 6.46
C ILE A 173 1.70 12.59 5.78
N MET A 174 2.67 13.27 6.40
CA MET A 174 3.26 14.49 5.85
C MET A 174 4.13 14.23 4.63
N ALA A 175 4.82 13.10 4.57
CA ALA A 175 5.64 12.68 3.43
C ALA A 175 4.82 12.17 2.24
N MET A 176 3.52 11.92 2.39
CA MET A 176 2.65 11.53 1.28
C MET A 176 2.51 12.68 0.28
N LEU A 177 2.67 12.35 -1.00
CA LEU A 177 2.55 13.25 -2.13
C LEU A 177 1.24 13.05 -2.89
N ARG A 178 0.78 11.81 -2.99
CA ARG A 178 -0.45 11.40 -3.70
C ARG A 178 -1.03 10.14 -3.08
N THR A 179 -2.34 9.96 -3.22
CA THR A 179 -3.03 8.71 -2.84
C THR A 179 -4.30 8.50 -3.66
N ASN A 180 -4.68 7.23 -3.88
CA ASN A 180 -5.95 6.85 -4.48
C ASN A 180 -7.08 6.67 -3.45
N TYR A 181 -6.87 7.01 -2.18
CA TYR A 181 -7.81 6.77 -1.08
C TYR A 181 -9.23 7.30 -1.35
N PHE A 182 -9.34 8.42 -2.06
CA PHE A 182 -10.63 9.06 -2.37
C PHE A 182 -11.18 8.66 -3.73
N GLN A 183 -10.44 7.90 -4.54
CA GLN A 183 -10.94 7.42 -5.82
C GLN A 183 -12.05 6.39 -5.64
N THR A 184 -12.99 6.42 -6.58
CA THR A 184 -14.08 5.47 -6.65
C THR A 184 -14.00 4.66 -7.95
N ASP A 185 -14.43 3.41 -7.88
CA ASP A 185 -14.59 2.54 -9.04
C ASP A 185 -15.81 2.97 -9.90
N SER A 186 -16.05 2.25 -11.00
CA SER A 186 -17.19 2.49 -11.90
C SER A 186 -18.58 2.35 -11.24
N ASN A 187 -18.65 1.72 -10.07
CA ASN A 187 -19.87 1.49 -9.30
C ASN A 187 -20.04 2.52 -8.17
N GLY A 188 -19.11 3.47 -8.04
CA GLY A 188 -19.08 4.47 -6.98
C GLY A 188 -18.53 3.95 -5.65
N GLY A 189 -18.05 2.70 -5.59
CA GLY A 189 -17.36 2.13 -4.43
C GLY A 189 -15.90 2.55 -4.37
N ARG A 190 -15.32 2.64 -3.17
CA ARG A 190 -13.87 2.84 -3.02
C ARG A 190 -13.11 1.57 -3.41
N HIS A 191 -11.88 1.75 -3.90
CA HIS A 191 -11.01 0.61 -4.18
C HIS A 191 -10.75 -0.23 -2.91
N GLU A 192 -10.63 -1.54 -3.09
CA GLU A 192 -10.26 -2.47 -2.00
C GLU A 192 -8.75 -2.49 -1.73
N TYR A 193 -8.00 -1.59 -2.36
CA TYR A 193 -6.56 -1.40 -2.18
C TYR A 193 -6.23 0.09 -2.06
N LEU A 194 -5.16 0.39 -1.36
CA LEU A 194 -4.64 1.73 -1.14
C LEU A 194 -3.27 1.87 -1.82
N SER A 195 -3.06 3.00 -2.50
CA SER A 195 -1.79 3.40 -3.08
C SER A 195 -1.39 4.76 -2.54
N CYS A 196 -0.15 4.89 -2.09
CA CYS A 196 0.42 6.14 -1.57
C CYS A 196 1.79 6.38 -2.21
N LYS A 197 1.97 7.55 -2.84
CA LYS A 197 3.28 8.05 -3.27
C LYS A 197 3.91 8.85 -2.14
N LEU A 198 5.15 8.56 -1.82
CA LEU A 198 5.88 9.12 -0.69
C LEU A 198 7.18 9.78 -1.14
N ASP A 199 7.61 10.80 -0.39
CA ASP A 199 8.98 11.30 -0.36
C ASP A 199 9.70 10.70 0.86
N PRO A 200 10.48 9.62 0.70
CA PRO A 200 11.13 8.95 1.83
C PRO A 200 12.15 9.83 2.58
N SER A 201 12.60 10.93 2.00
CA SER A 201 13.53 11.83 2.65
C SER A 201 12.94 12.58 3.84
N GLN A 202 11.60 12.65 3.90
CA GLN A 202 10.85 13.29 4.98
C GLN A 202 10.48 12.32 6.12
N ILE A 203 10.80 11.04 5.98
CA ILE A 203 10.44 10.01 6.98
C ILE A 203 11.69 9.63 7.77
N PRO A 204 11.73 9.89 9.09
CA PRO A 204 12.88 9.54 9.92
C PRO A 204 13.18 8.04 9.92
N GLY A 205 14.46 7.68 9.82
CA GLY A 205 14.90 6.30 9.99
C GLY A 205 14.75 5.40 8.75
N VAL A 206 14.29 5.91 7.61
CA VAL A 206 14.22 5.12 6.37
C VAL A 206 15.61 4.68 5.93
N PRO A 207 15.83 3.36 5.65
CA PRO A 207 17.14 2.84 5.26
C PRO A 207 17.69 3.44 3.96
N LEU A 208 19.01 3.69 3.97
CA LEU A 208 19.74 4.21 2.80
C LEU A 208 20.06 3.13 1.75
N PRO A 209 20.19 3.54 0.48
CA PRO A 209 20.00 4.88 -0.09
C PRO A 209 18.51 5.24 -0.19
N LEU A 210 18.18 6.51 0.00
CA LEU A 210 16.80 6.96 -0.17
C LEU A 210 16.44 6.99 -1.67
N PRO A 211 15.37 6.35 -2.11
CA PRO A 211 14.81 6.63 -3.42
C PRO A 211 14.26 8.06 -3.45
N LYS A 212 14.19 8.66 -4.64
CA LYS A 212 13.55 9.99 -4.79
C LYS A 212 12.06 9.92 -4.54
N TYR A 213 11.41 8.87 -5.04
CA TYR A 213 10.00 8.59 -4.84
C TYR A 213 9.79 7.11 -4.51
N GLU A 214 8.83 6.86 -3.68
CA GLU A 214 8.37 5.52 -3.34
C GLU A 214 6.86 5.46 -3.45
N ILE A 215 6.31 4.47 -4.14
CA ILE A 215 4.90 4.16 -4.12
C ILE A 215 4.71 2.90 -3.26
N PHE A 216 3.93 3.02 -2.21
CA PHE A 216 3.52 1.90 -1.37
C PHE A 216 2.09 1.50 -1.69
N VAL A 217 1.85 0.21 -1.92
CA VAL A 217 0.54 -0.36 -2.20
C VAL A 217 0.16 -1.33 -1.11
N TYR A 218 -1.05 -1.21 -0.61
CA TYR A 218 -1.59 -2.05 0.46
C TYR A 218 -2.98 -2.56 0.13
N SER A 219 -3.21 -3.86 0.34
CA SER A 219 -4.54 -4.49 0.43
C SER A 219 -4.52 -5.69 1.38
N THR A 220 -5.63 -6.42 1.48
CA THR A 220 -5.67 -7.68 2.24
C THR A 220 -4.95 -8.82 1.53
N TRP A 221 -4.78 -8.77 0.20
CA TRP A 221 -4.19 -9.86 -0.61
C TRP A 221 -2.86 -9.52 -1.25
N VAL A 222 -2.54 -8.24 -1.44
CA VAL A 222 -1.25 -7.81 -2.00
C VAL A 222 -0.68 -6.64 -1.21
N GLU A 223 0.62 -6.62 -1.09
CA GLU A 223 1.38 -5.50 -0.57
C GLU A 223 2.63 -5.34 -1.44
N GLY A 224 3.05 -4.10 -1.70
CA GLY A 224 4.18 -3.87 -2.59
C GLY A 224 4.74 -2.47 -2.53
N VAL A 225 5.96 -2.32 -3.05
CA VAL A 225 6.65 -1.04 -3.20
C VAL A 225 7.16 -0.86 -4.62
N HIS A 226 7.18 0.39 -5.08
CA HIS A 226 7.87 0.79 -6.29
C HIS A 226 8.81 1.97 -5.98
N LEU A 227 10.12 1.71 -6.03
CA LEU A 227 11.18 2.64 -5.70
C LEU A 227 11.74 3.26 -6.97
N ARG A 228 11.81 4.59 -7.05
CA ARG A 228 12.37 5.32 -8.19
C ARG A 228 13.47 6.29 -7.74
N GLY A 229 14.59 6.29 -8.47
CA GLY A 229 15.68 7.24 -8.27
C GLY A 229 15.34 8.67 -8.72
N GLY A 230 14.30 8.85 -9.52
CA GLY A 230 13.82 10.14 -10.03
C GLY A 230 12.56 10.00 -10.87
N LYS A 231 12.12 11.10 -11.50
CA LYS A 231 10.88 11.11 -12.34
C LYS A 231 11.00 10.19 -13.54
N VAL A 232 12.11 10.23 -14.26
CA VAL A 232 12.39 9.34 -15.41
C VAL A 232 13.30 8.22 -14.94
N ALA A 233 12.70 7.11 -14.57
CA ALA A 233 13.39 5.94 -14.03
C ALA A 233 12.78 4.65 -14.57
N ARG A 234 13.59 3.60 -14.76
CA ARG A 234 13.18 2.33 -15.34
C ARG A 234 13.71 1.16 -14.55
N GLY A 235 12.91 0.12 -14.41
CA GLY A 235 13.28 -1.12 -13.74
C GLY A 235 12.17 -2.14 -13.72
N GLY A 236 12.49 -3.36 -13.29
CA GLY A 236 11.57 -4.48 -13.26
C GLY A 236 10.77 -4.61 -11.96
N LEU A 237 9.68 -5.35 -12.04
CA LEU A 237 8.85 -5.72 -10.92
C LEU A 237 9.11 -7.18 -10.54
N ARG A 238 9.30 -7.44 -9.25
CA ARG A 238 9.55 -8.78 -8.70
C ARG A 238 8.37 -9.26 -7.87
N TRP A 239 7.96 -10.50 -8.07
CA TRP A 239 7.19 -11.23 -7.07
C TRP A 239 8.17 -11.77 -6.02
N SER A 240 8.01 -11.31 -4.78
CA SER A 240 8.82 -11.71 -3.64
C SER A 240 8.06 -12.71 -2.76
N ASP A 241 8.78 -13.65 -2.18
CA ASP A 241 8.32 -14.57 -1.14
C ASP A 241 8.67 -14.08 0.29
N ARG A 242 9.35 -12.92 0.40
CA ARG A 242 9.81 -12.31 1.64
C ARG A 242 8.78 -11.33 2.18
N GLN A 243 7.69 -11.81 2.74
CA GLN A 243 6.59 -10.95 3.21
C GLN A 243 7.01 -9.93 4.27
N GLU A 244 7.96 -10.28 5.14
CA GLU A 244 8.37 -9.43 6.27
C GLU A 244 9.33 -8.32 5.88
N ASP A 245 10.13 -8.49 4.81
CA ASP A 245 11.20 -7.55 4.43
C ASP A 245 11.39 -7.40 2.91
N TYR A 246 10.33 -7.56 2.13
CA TYR A 246 10.39 -7.44 0.66
C TYR A 246 10.88 -6.07 0.21
N ARG A 247 10.59 -4.98 0.96
CA ARG A 247 11.11 -3.65 0.66
C ARG A 247 12.63 -3.61 0.72
N THR A 248 13.23 -4.28 1.70
CA THR A 248 14.69 -4.39 1.84
C THR A 248 15.30 -5.14 0.64
N GLU A 249 14.65 -6.22 0.19
CA GLU A 249 15.07 -6.91 -1.04
C GLU A 249 15.01 -5.97 -2.25
N VAL A 250 13.88 -5.27 -2.44
CA VAL A 250 13.68 -4.34 -3.56
C VAL A 250 14.69 -3.19 -3.50
N LEU A 251 14.98 -2.63 -2.33
CA LEU A 251 15.98 -1.57 -2.14
C LEU A 251 17.38 -2.06 -2.52
N GLY A 252 17.75 -3.28 -2.12
CA GLY A 252 19.03 -3.89 -2.51
C GLY A 252 19.20 -4.03 -4.02
N LEU A 253 18.10 -4.38 -4.71
CA LEU A 253 18.08 -4.48 -6.18
C LEU A 253 18.07 -3.10 -6.84
N ALA A 254 17.38 -2.11 -6.26
CA ALA A 254 17.36 -0.74 -6.76
C ALA A 254 18.75 -0.11 -6.77
N LYS A 255 19.58 -0.38 -5.76
CA LYS A 255 21.00 0.06 -5.70
C LYS A 255 21.78 -0.36 -6.96
N ALA A 256 21.66 -1.63 -7.36
CA ALA A 256 22.33 -2.13 -8.56
C ALA A 256 21.75 -1.51 -9.84
N GLN A 257 20.44 -1.25 -9.85
CA GLN A 257 19.74 -0.70 -11.01
C GLN A 257 20.13 0.77 -11.29
N MET A 258 20.49 1.54 -10.29
CA MET A 258 20.93 2.94 -10.43
C MET A 258 22.18 3.09 -11.31
N VAL A 259 23.08 2.10 -11.30
CA VAL A 259 24.30 2.11 -12.12
C VAL A 259 24.11 1.39 -13.46
N LYS A 260 23.26 0.37 -13.48
CA LYS A 260 23.10 -0.52 -14.64
C LYS A 260 22.47 0.16 -15.87
N ASN A 261 21.54 1.07 -15.69
CA ASN A 261 20.74 1.68 -16.75
C ASN A 261 21.11 3.15 -17.05
N ALA A 262 22.18 3.65 -16.49
CA ALA A 262 22.61 5.07 -16.64
C ALA A 262 22.83 5.53 -18.08
N VAL A 263 23.03 4.59 -19.02
CA VAL A 263 23.21 4.91 -20.45
C VAL A 263 21.88 5.02 -21.21
N ILE A 264 20.82 4.35 -20.72
CA ILE A 264 19.53 4.25 -21.41
C ILE A 264 18.52 5.25 -20.82
N VAL A 265 18.45 5.29 -19.50
CA VAL A 265 17.62 6.23 -18.71
C VAL A 265 18.48 6.80 -17.59
N PRO A 266 18.27 8.05 -17.20
CA PRO A 266 19.15 8.71 -16.24
C PRO A 266 19.19 8.01 -14.88
N LEU A 267 18.08 7.32 -14.50
CA LEU A 267 17.94 6.74 -13.16
C LEU A 267 17.26 5.36 -13.23
N GLY A 268 17.52 4.56 -12.19
CA GLY A 268 16.90 3.24 -12.03
C GLY A 268 15.62 3.30 -11.20
N ALA A 269 14.77 2.30 -11.44
CA ALA A 269 13.62 1.97 -10.61
C ALA A 269 13.62 0.48 -10.27
N LYS A 270 12.95 0.12 -9.20
CA LYS A 270 12.70 -1.27 -8.85
C LYS A 270 11.39 -1.38 -8.07
N GLY A 271 10.54 -2.30 -8.48
CA GLY A 271 9.35 -2.64 -7.73
C GLY A 271 9.36 -4.08 -7.27
N GLY A 272 8.56 -4.37 -6.27
CA GLY A 272 8.30 -5.72 -5.79
C GLY A 272 7.01 -5.78 -5.01
N PHE A 273 6.39 -6.94 -5.03
CA PHE A 273 5.15 -7.20 -4.30
C PHE A 273 5.15 -8.60 -3.70
N VAL A 274 4.34 -8.78 -2.68
CA VAL A 274 4.08 -10.05 -2.02
C VAL A 274 2.59 -10.37 -2.08
N CYS A 275 2.26 -11.66 -2.31
CA CYS A 275 0.90 -12.15 -2.22
C CYS A 275 0.63 -12.58 -0.78
N LYS A 276 -0.32 -11.93 -0.09
CA LYS A 276 -0.60 -12.15 1.34
C LYS A 276 -1.57 -13.32 1.58
N GLN A 277 -2.32 -13.72 0.57
CA GLN A 277 -3.36 -14.74 0.63
C GLN A 277 -3.14 -15.86 -0.38
N LEU A 278 -1.89 -16.33 -0.52
CA LEU A 278 -1.63 -17.47 -1.39
C LEU A 278 -2.40 -18.71 -0.91
N PRO A 279 -3.14 -19.37 -1.79
CA PRO A 279 -3.84 -20.60 -1.45
C PRO A 279 -2.84 -21.73 -1.15
N VAL A 280 -3.12 -22.51 -0.11
CA VAL A 280 -2.36 -23.73 0.19
C VAL A 280 -2.83 -24.83 -0.76
N THR A 281 -2.22 -24.92 -1.93
CA THR A 281 -2.60 -25.86 -2.98
C THR A 281 -1.36 -26.32 -3.77
N GLN A 282 -1.42 -27.53 -4.33
CA GLN A 282 -0.47 -28.01 -5.32
C GLN A 282 -0.89 -27.64 -6.77
N ASP A 283 -2.11 -27.15 -6.94
CA ASP A 283 -2.62 -26.72 -8.23
C ASP A 283 -1.98 -25.38 -8.61
N ARG A 284 -1.14 -25.44 -9.65
CA ARG A 284 -0.41 -24.29 -10.16
C ARG A 284 -1.33 -23.24 -10.78
N GLU A 285 -2.46 -23.63 -11.34
CA GLU A 285 -3.39 -22.69 -11.97
C GLU A 285 -4.08 -21.83 -10.90
N ILE A 286 -4.52 -22.45 -9.81
CA ILE A 286 -5.12 -21.75 -8.67
C ILE A 286 -4.09 -20.78 -8.03
N LEU A 287 -2.85 -21.24 -7.84
CA LEU A 287 -1.77 -20.40 -7.33
C LEU A 287 -1.52 -19.20 -8.26
N MET A 288 -1.39 -19.45 -9.56
CA MET A 288 -1.09 -18.40 -10.54
C MET A 288 -2.25 -17.41 -10.69
N ALA A 289 -3.50 -17.82 -10.52
CA ALA A 289 -4.65 -16.91 -10.53
C ALA A 289 -4.53 -15.85 -9.43
N GLU A 290 -4.12 -16.23 -8.22
CA GLU A 290 -3.91 -15.27 -7.12
C GLU A 290 -2.70 -14.36 -7.36
N VAL A 291 -1.62 -14.90 -7.94
CA VAL A 291 -0.45 -14.09 -8.33
C VAL A 291 -0.82 -13.07 -9.40
N ILE A 292 -1.60 -13.47 -10.41
CA ILE A 292 -2.10 -12.59 -11.47
C ILE A 292 -3.00 -11.50 -10.90
N ARG A 293 -3.92 -11.85 -9.99
CA ARG A 293 -4.76 -10.90 -9.27
C ARG A 293 -3.91 -9.88 -8.51
N SER A 294 -2.96 -10.34 -7.73
CA SER A 294 -2.05 -9.50 -6.93
C SER A 294 -1.21 -8.58 -7.82
N TYR A 295 -0.62 -9.11 -8.90
CA TYR A 295 0.14 -8.33 -9.87
C TYR A 295 -0.73 -7.27 -10.54
N SER A 296 -1.91 -7.64 -11.02
CA SER A 296 -2.83 -6.72 -11.69
C SER A 296 -3.27 -5.59 -10.76
N THR A 297 -3.58 -5.89 -9.50
CA THR A 297 -3.90 -4.89 -8.48
C THR A 297 -2.71 -3.96 -8.25
N PHE A 298 -1.50 -4.50 -8.14
CA PHE A 298 -0.30 -3.69 -7.94
C PHE A 298 -0.05 -2.74 -9.11
N ILE A 299 -0.15 -3.21 -10.37
CA ILE A 299 -0.02 -2.37 -11.56
C ILE A 299 -1.10 -1.27 -11.60
N GLN A 300 -2.37 -1.64 -11.36
CA GLN A 300 -3.47 -0.68 -11.34
C GLN A 300 -3.23 0.41 -10.28
N ALA A 301 -2.84 0.01 -9.08
CA ALA A 301 -2.55 0.91 -7.97
C ALA A 301 -1.40 1.91 -8.26
N LEU A 302 -0.41 1.50 -9.05
CA LEU A 302 0.63 2.42 -9.53
C LEU A 302 0.08 3.44 -10.54
N LEU A 303 -0.77 2.99 -11.46
CA LEU A 303 -1.36 3.84 -12.50
C LEU A 303 -2.39 4.83 -11.93
N ASP A 304 -3.15 4.43 -10.90
CA ASP A 304 -4.18 5.25 -10.27
C ASP A 304 -3.67 6.63 -9.79
N ILE A 305 -2.41 6.71 -9.40
CA ILE A 305 -1.79 7.93 -8.86
C ILE A 305 -0.71 8.53 -9.78
N THR A 306 -0.57 7.98 -11.00
CA THR A 306 0.37 8.47 -12.01
C THR A 306 -0.35 9.39 -12.99
N ASP A 307 0.28 10.53 -13.34
CA ASP A 307 -0.28 11.43 -14.35
C ASP A 307 -0.29 10.76 -15.73
N ASN A 308 -1.22 11.17 -16.58
CA ASN A 308 -1.28 10.73 -17.98
C ASN A 308 -0.86 11.85 -18.93
N ILE A 309 -0.59 11.53 -20.19
CA ILE A 309 -0.42 12.51 -21.26
C ILE A 309 -1.54 12.32 -22.26
N VAL A 310 -2.38 13.37 -22.43
CA VAL A 310 -3.48 13.39 -23.38
C VAL A 310 -3.33 14.63 -24.25
N ASN A 311 -3.31 14.47 -25.57
CA ASN A 311 -3.12 15.58 -26.53
C ASN A 311 -1.88 16.45 -26.20
N GLN A 312 -0.77 15.81 -25.84
CA GLN A 312 0.50 16.45 -25.45
C GLN A 312 0.45 17.28 -24.15
N GLN A 313 -0.61 17.17 -23.38
CA GLN A 313 -0.75 17.81 -22.07
C GLN A 313 -0.72 16.78 -20.96
N VAL A 314 -0.08 17.11 -19.85
CA VAL A 314 -0.11 16.29 -18.65
C VAL A 314 -1.47 16.46 -17.98
N VAL A 315 -2.12 15.32 -17.70
CA VAL A 315 -3.44 15.26 -17.07
C VAL A 315 -3.29 14.50 -15.75
N ALA A 316 -3.66 15.16 -14.66
CA ALA A 316 -3.68 14.56 -13.35
C ALA A 316 -4.71 13.43 -13.23
N PRO A 317 -4.45 12.39 -12.44
CA PRO A 317 -5.44 11.36 -12.14
C PRO A 317 -6.66 11.98 -11.41
N LYS A 318 -7.84 11.49 -11.74
CA LYS A 318 -9.10 11.99 -11.14
C LYS A 318 -9.12 11.71 -9.64
N GLN A 319 -9.71 12.62 -8.87
CA GLN A 319 -9.88 12.48 -7.41
C GLN A 319 -8.56 12.26 -6.64
N VAL A 320 -7.45 12.73 -7.17
CA VAL A 320 -6.13 12.68 -6.54
C VAL A 320 -5.59 14.09 -6.37
N ARG A 321 -5.37 14.51 -5.13
CA ARG A 321 -4.57 15.71 -4.83
C ARG A 321 -3.08 15.39 -4.95
N ARG A 322 -2.33 16.32 -5.53
CA ARG A 322 -0.90 16.20 -5.78
C ARG A 322 -0.14 17.25 -4.97
N PHE A 323 0.87 16.81 -4.22
CA PHE A 323 1.84 17.64 -3.49
C PHE A 323 3.23 17.56 -4.12
N ASP A 324 3.30 17.14 -5.37
CA ASP A 324 4.49 17.10 -6.19
C ASP A 324 4.16 17.60 -7.61
N ASP A 325 5.19 17.83 -8.42
CA ASP A 325 5.04 18.24 -9.82
C ASP A 325 4.55 17.09 -10.70
N ASP A 326 4.26 17.42 -11.96
CA ASP A 326 3.89 16.46 -13.00
C ASP A 326 4.85 15.27 -13.08
N ASP A 327 4.27 14.08 -13.10
CA ASP A 327 4.99 12.81 -13.09
C ASP A 327 4.26 11.74 -13.94
N PRO A 328 4.26 11.93 -15.29
CA PRO A 328 3.56 11.01 -16.20
C PRO A 328 4.40 9.80 -16.61
N TYR A 329 5.64 9.66 -16.13
CA TYR A 329 6.51 8.58 -16.56
C TYR A 329 6.50 7.42 -15.57
N LEU A 330 5.88 6.32 -15.98
CA LEU A 330 5.92 5.05 -15.27
C LEU A 330 6.16 3.93 -16.29
N VAL A 331 7.21 3.17 -16.12
CA VAL A 331 7.57 2.03 -16.96
C VAL A 331 7.93 0.87 -16.06
N VAL A 332 7.41 -0.30 -16.38
CA VAL A 332 7.71 -1.55 -15.69
C VAL A 332 8.42 -2.54 -16.63
N ALA A 333 9.11 -3.51 -16.06
CA ALA A 333 9.76 -4.57 -16.80
C ALA A 333 9.61 -5.89 -16.06
N ALA A 334 9.80 -7.00 -16.76
CA ALA A 334 9.82 -8.32 -16.15
C ALA A 334 11.03 -8.50 -15.22
N ASP A 335 10.85 -9.25 -14.14
CA ASP A 335 11.89 -9.73 -13.23
C ASP A 335 11.53 -11.14 -12.74
N LYS A 336 12.16 -11.62 -11.68
CA LYS A 336 11.87 -12.94 -11.07
C LYS A 336 10.38 -13.03 -10.71
N GLY A 337 9.72 -14.07 -11.19
CA GLY A 337 8.30 -14.35 -10.91
C GLY A 337 7.29 -13.63 -11.80
N THR A 338 7.71 -12.64 -12.60
CA THR A 338 6.82 -11.85 -13.46
C THR A 338 7.21 -11.88 -14.94
N ALA A 339 8.07 -12.83 -15.33
CA ALA A 339 8.65 -12.87 -16.68
C ALA A 339 7.61 -12.97 -17.81
N THR A 340 6.43 -13.51 -17.54
CA THR A 340 5.33 -13.70 -18.50
C THR A 340 4.23 -12.65 -18.38
N PHE A 341 4.39 -11.61 -17.55
CA PHE A 341 3.32 -10.66 -17.22
C PHE A 341 3.41 -9.34 -17.99
N SER A 342 4.36 -9.21 -18.94
CA SER A 342 4.48 -7.96 -19.71
C SER A 342 3.22 -7.64 -20.51
N ASP A 343 2.62 -8.63 -21.18
CA ASP A 343 1.37 -8.42 -21.93
C ASP A 343 0.19 -8.08 -20.99
N LEU A 344 0.16 -8.69 -19.81
CA LEU A 344 -0.83 -8.36 -18.78
C LEU A 344 -0.69 -6.89 -18.31
N ALA A 345 0.54 -6.44 -18.03
CA ALA A 345 0.80 -5.06 -17.64
C ALA A 345 0.40 -4.07 -18.76
N ASN A 346 0.75 -4.39 -20.01
CA ASN A 346 0.38 -3.57 -21.17
C ASN A 346 -1.14 -3.52 -21.36
N SER A 347 -1.85 -4.63 -21.19
CA SER A 347 -3.32 -4.65 -21.26
C SER A 347 -3.98 -3.78 -20.18
N ILE A 348 -3.40 -3.68 -19.00
CA ILE A 348 -3.87 -2.79 -17.92
C ILE A 348 -3.59 -1.33 -18.30
N SER A 349 -2.39 -1.04 -18.83
CA SER A 349 -2.03 0.30 -19.33
C SER A 349 -3.00 0.79 -20.40
N GLU A 350 -3.30 -0.05 -21.38
CA GLU A 350 -4.26 0.25 -22.47
C GLU A 350 -5.69 0.48 -21.95
N LYS A 351 -6.17 -0.37 -21.01
CA LYS A 351 -7.48 -0.19 -20.37
C LYS A 351 -7.61 1.14 -19.64
N ASN A 352 -6.50 1.64 -19.09
CA ASN A 352 -6.44 2.95 -18.44
C ASN A 352 -6.20 4.09 -19.43
N ALA A 353 -6.15 3.82 -20.74
CA ALA A 353 -5.76 4.79 -21.76
C ALA A 353 -4.46 5.53 -21.38
N PHE A 354 -3.52 4.84 -20.74
CA PHE A 354 -2.24 5.42 -20.34
C PHE A 354 -1.38 5.64 -21.59
N TRP A 355 -0.74 6.79 -21.67
CA TRP A 355 -0.07 7.27 -22.89
C TRP A 355 1.02 6.35 -23.46
N LEU A 356 1.62 5.52 -22.64
CA LEU A 356 2.62 4.54 -23.09
C LEU A 356 2.00 3.29 -23.74
N GLY A 357 0.70 3.01 -23.49
CA GLY A 357 0.03 1.87 -24.09
C GLY A 357 0.80 0.56 -23.91
N ASP A 358 1.13 -0.10 -25.01
CA ASP A 358 1.90 -1.35 -25.06
C ASP A 358 3.42 -1.19 -24.82
N ALA A 359 3.91 0.05 -24.72
CA ALA A 359 5.29 0.34 -24.32
C ALA A 359 5.47 0.50 -22.80
N PHE A 360 4.37 0.40 -22.02
CA PHE A 360 4.39 0.48 -20.56
C PHE A 360 5.26 -0.62 -19.93
N ALA A 361 5.14 -1.86 -20.42
CA ALA A 361 5.99 -2.98 -20.01
C ALA A 361 6.83 -3.48 -21.20
N SER A 362 8.14 -3.46 -21.02
CA SER A 362 9.06 -4.02 -22.02
C SER A 362 9.04 -5.56 -22.02
N GLY A 363 9.10 -6.20 -23.19
CA GLY A 363 9.18 -7.65 -23.31
C GLY A 363 7.86 -8.38 -23.53
N GLY A 364 6.76 -7.67 -23.81
CA GLY A 364 5.50 -8.23 -24.29
C GLY A 364 5.55 -8.66 -25.76
N ALA A 365 4.40 -9.05 -26.32
CA ALA A 365 4.29 -9.56 -27.70
C ALA A 365 4.83 -8.57 -28.75
N ASN A 366 4.68 -7.26 -28.52
CA ASN A 366 5.21 -6.17 -29.35
C ASN A 366 6.63 -5.74 -28.97
N GLY A 367 7.21 -6.35 -27.93
CA GLY A 367 8.55 -6.10 -27.44
C GLY A 367 9.57 -7.09 -27.98
N TYR A 368 10.62 -7.35 -27.21
CA TYR A 368 11.66 -8.30 -27.55
C TYR A 368 11.93 -9.30 -26.43
N ASP A 369 12.24 -10.53 -26.81
CA ASP A 369 12.63 -11.55 -25.85
C ASP A 369 14.11 -11.37 -25.46
N HIS A 370 14.35 -10.86 -24.24
CA HIS A 370 15.69 -10.61 -23.71
C HIS A 370 16.60 -11.84 -23.74
N LYS A 371 16.05 -13.04 -23.49
CA LYS A 371 16.82 -14.27 -23.45
C LYS A 371 17.23 -14.71 -24.86
N LYS A 372 16.28 -14.72 -25.81
CA LYS A 372 16.55 -15.08 -27.18
C LYS A 372 17.54 -14.12 -27.87
N MET A 373 17.38 -12.82 -27.60
CA MET A 373 18.28 -11.81 -28.17
C MET A 373 19.62 -11.72 -27.44
N GLY A 374 19.73 -12.25 -26.23
CA GLY A 374 20.96 -12.23 -25.44
C GLY A 374 21.45 -10.80 -25.10
N ILE A 375 20.54 -9.84 -24.94
CA ILE A 375 20.85 -8.42 -24.83
C ILE A 375 21.83 -8.13 -23.69
N THR A 376 21.63 -8.73 -22.51
CA THR A 376 22.54 -8.52 -21.37
C THR A 376 23.95 -9.02 -21.68
N ALA A 377 24.09 -10.19 -22.31
CA ALA A 377 25.38 -10.75 -22.69
C ALA A 377 26.08 -9.89 -23.76
N ARG A 378 25.34 -9.45 -24.77
CA ARG A 378 25.85 -8.56 -25.82
C ARG A 378 26.28 -7.20 -25.24
N GLY A 379 25.44 -6.58 -24.39
CA GLY A 379 25.77 -5.31 -23.74
C GLY A 379 26.99 -5.42 -22.81
N ALA A 380 27.13 -6.52 -22.07
CA ALA A 380 28.30 -6.80 -21.27
C ALA A 380 29.57 -6.90 -22.12
N TRP A 381 29.48 -7.63 -23.26
CA TRP A 381 30.59 -7.78 -24.17
C TRP A 381 31.03 -6.45 -24.81
N GLU A 382 30.09 -5.63 -25.28
CA GLU A 382 30.38 -4.27 -25.77
C GLU A 382 31.02 -3.37 -24.71
N SER A 383 30.56 -3.48 -23.46
CA SER A 383 31.16 -2.74 -22.32
C SER A 383 32.61 -3.19 -22.07
N VAL A 384 32.88 -4.50 -22.14
CA VAL A 384 34.25 -5.05 -22.00
C VAL A 384 35.15 -4.53 -23.13
N LYS A 385 34.71 -4.63 -24.38
CA LYS A 385 35.48 -4.09 -25.52
C LYS A 385 35.83 -2.61 -25.34
N ARG A 386 34.83 -1.81 -24.92
CA ARG A 386 35.03 -0.39 -24.68
C ARG A 386 36.06 -0.13 -23.59
N LEU A 387 35.94 -0.83 -22.45
CA LEU A 387 36.86 -0.69 -21.31
C LEU A 387 38.31 -1.03 -21.73
N PHE A 388 38.51 -2.12 -22.48
CA PHE A 388 39.84 -2.48 -22.96
C PHE A 388 40.40 -1.49 -23.98
N ALA A 389 39.56 -1.01 -24.91
CA ALA A 389 39.96 0.03 -25.86
C ALA A 389 40.40 1.32 -25.16
N GLU A 390 39.76 1.74 -24.09
CA GLU A 390 40.15 2.89 -23.25
C GLU A 390 41.52 2.67 -22.58
N GLN A 391 41.91 1.42 -22.33
CA GLN A 391 43.21 1.04 -21.79
C GLN A 391 44.25 0.79 -22.90
N GLY A 392 43.92 1.04 -24.16
CA GLY A 392 44.80 0.79 -25.31
C GLY A 392 45.03 -0.70 -25.58
N ARG A 393 44.12 -1.57 -25.15
CA ARG A 393 44.18 -3.02 -25.34
C ARG A 393 43.09 -3.47 -26.33
N ASP A 394 43.41 -4.44 -27.17
CA ASP A 394 42.41 -5.12 -28.01
C ASP A 394 41.82 -6.34 -27.26
N CYS A 395 40.52 -6.59 -27.44
CA CYS A 395 39.80 -7.71 -26.88
C CYS A 395 39.61 -8.89 -27.86
N GLN A 396 40.48 -9.04 -28.83
CA GLN A 396 40.41 -10.21 -29.70
C GLN A 396 40.81 -11.49 -28.99
#